data_ce36fa804693304e65bde970075f22aa
#
_entry.id   ce36fa804693304e65bde970075f22aa
#
_cell.length_a   1.000
_cell.length_b   1.000
_cell.length_c   1.000
_cell.angle_alpha   90.00
_cell.angle_beta   90.00
_cell.angle_gamma   90.00
#
_symmetry.space_group_name_H-M   'P 1'
#
loop_
_entity.id
_entity.type
_entity.pdbx_description
1 polymer ?
#
loop_
_entity_poly.entity_id
_entity_poly.type
_entity_poly.pdbx_seq_one_letter_code
_entity_poly.pdbx_strand_id
1 'polypeptide(L)'
;KLMARDSIFRMYSMTKAMVVATALTLMEEGKIQLTDPVSRFLPQIKGLQVSVAQRDASGGATTFKMMPAERDITVLDLMRHTSGITYGERSPNKPVHEAYKVNGLELAPFRLTRQQFVEGLAKSPLMAQPGTTFEYGLSTDLLGAVIEAVTGQRLSAAMQQRLWTPLKMTDTAFWVDASRRSRLAQPFASDPSDGSKPDLHGLDTLTAEPAFDSGGAGSVSTLNDYLRFTQMLLNGGTLDGVRVLSRPS
;
A
#
# COMPACT_ATOMS: atom_id res chain seq x y z
N LYS A 1 -20.23 -4.90 -21.94
CA LYS A 1 -20.62 -6.17 -21.30
C LYS A 1 -21.31 -5.86 -19.97
N LEU A 2 -22.38 -6.58 -19.64
CA LEU A 2 -23.05 -6.43 -18.35
C LEU A 2 -22.11 -6.89 -17.21
N MET A 3 -22.21 -6.25 -16.04
CA MET A 3 -21.53 -6.68 -14.83
C MET A 3 -22.03 -8.06 -14.39
N ALA A 4 -21.11 -8.92 -13.98
CA ALA A 4 -21.37 -10.27 -13.51
C ALA A 4 -20.67 -10.48 -12.15
N ARG A 5 -21.03 -11.52 -11.43
CA ARG A 5 -20.42 -11.83 -10.11
C ARG A 5 -18.92 -12.12 -10.20
N ASP A 6 -18.47 -12.58 -11.37
CA ASP A 6 -17.07 -12.89 -11.68
C ASP A 6 -16.35 -11.75 -12.40
N SER A 7 -16.96 -10.56 -12.52
CA SER A 7 -16.27 -9.39 -13.00
C SER A 7 -15.10 -9.05 -12.10
N ILE A 8 -13.92 -8.81 -12.70
CA ILE A 8 -12.70 -8.47 -11.98
C ILE A 8 -12.61 -6.94 -11.89
N PHE A 9 -12.37 -6.43 -10.71
CA PHE A 9 -12.26 -5.00 -10.43
C PHE A 9 -10.87 -4.63 -9.96
N ARG A 10 -10.43 -3.42 -10.28
CA ARG A 10 -9.29 -2.78 -9.65
C ARG A 10 -9.66 -2.46 -8.21
N MET A 11 -8.92 -3.01 -7.26
CA MET A 11 -9.25 -2.90 -5.83
C MET A 11 -8.78 -1.59 -5.20
N TYR A 12 -7.78 -0.94 -5.81
CA TYR A 12 -7.20 0.27 -5.23
C TYR A 12 -6.91 0.07 -3.73
N SER A 13 -7.30 1.00 -2.89
CA SER A 13 -7.01 0.98 -1.46
C SER A 13 -7.65 -0.16 -0.67
N MET A 14 -8.59 -0.91 -1.25
CA MET A 14 -9.07 -2.17 -0.65
C MET A 14 -7.95 -3.24 -0.58
N THR A 15 -6.88 -3.10 -1.37
CA THR A 15 -5.65 -3.89 -1.29
C THR A 15 -5.03 -3.83 0.11
N LYS A 16 -5.04 -2.65 0.74
CA LYS A 16 -4.37 -2.40 2.03
C LYS A 16 -4.81 -3.35 3.14
N ALA A 17 -6.11 -3.60 3.24
CA ALA A 17 -6.65 -4.50 4.27
C ALA A 17 -6.09 -5.93 4.13
N MET A 18 -5.94 -6.42 2.90
CA MET A 18 -5.38 -7.74 2.63
C MET A 18 -3.87 -7.79 2.93
N VAL A 19 -3.13 -6.71 2.63
CA VAL A 19 -1.70 -6.60 2.96
C VAL A 19 -1.49 -6.57 4.47
N VAL A 20 -2.28 -5.79 5.21
CA VAL A 20 -2.22 -5.77 6.67
C VAL A 20 -2.53 -7.15 7.25
N ALA A 21 -3.60 -7.82 6.77
CA ALA A 21 -3.92 -9.18 7.20
C ALA A 21 -2.76 -10.16 6.93
N THR A 22 -2.09 -10.04 5.79
CA THR A 22 -0.90 -10.85 5.48
C THR A 22 0.25 -10.57 6.44
N ALA A 23 0.51 -9.31 6.78
CA ALA A 23 1.52 -8.95 7.78
C ALA A 23 1.17 -9.50 9.17
N LEU A 24 -0.11 -9.48 9.56
CA LEU A 24 -0.56 -10.06 10.83
C LEU A 24 -0.31 -11.57 10.90
N THR A 25 -0.40 -12.33 9.79
CA THR A 25 0.01 -13.75 9.80
C THR A 25 1.49 -13.94 10.12
N LEU A 26 2.35 -13.02 9.64
CA LEU A 26 3.78 -13.04 9.96
C LEU A 26 4.05 -12.64 11.42
N MET A 27 3.24 -11.76 11.98
CA MET A 27 3.29 -11.40 13.40
C MET A 27 2.93 -12.61 14.27
N GLU A 28 1.88 -13.34 13.95
CA GLU A 28 1.47 -14.56 14.68
C GLU A 28 2.53 -15.66 14.61
N GLU A 29 3.31 -15.71 13.52
CA GLU A 29 4.46 -16.60 13.38
C GLU A 29 5.71 -16.10 14.13
N GLY A 30 5.66 -14.94 14.77
CA GLY A 30 6.81 -14.32 15.46
C GLY A 30 7.90 -13.78 14.52
N LYS A 31 7.63 -13.67 13.21
CA LYS A 31 8.60 -13.18 12.21
C LYS A 31 8.75 -11.67 12.22
N ILE A 32 7.68 -10.97 12.58
CA ILE A 32 7.66 -9.52 12.80
C ILE A 32 6.95 -9.21 14.12
N GLN A 33 7.27 -8.04 14.69
CA GLN A 33 6.52 -7.45 15.79
C GLN A 33 6.01 -6.07 15.39
N LEU A 34 4.90 -5.63 15.95
CA LEU A 34 4.33 -4.32 15.65
C LEU A 34 5.29 -3.18 15.99
N THR A 35 6.12 -3.37 17.02
CA THR A 35 7.14 -2.41 17.49
C THR A 35 8.48 -2.53 16.78
N ASP A 36 8.67 -3.51 15.88
CA ASP A 36 9.91 -3.63 15.13
C ASP A 36 10.11 -2.36 14.27
N PRO A 37 11.33 -1.78 14.28
CA PRO A 37 11.65 -0.71 13.36
C PRO A 37 11.73 -1.27 11.93
N VAL A 38 11.16 -0.55 10.98
CA VAL A 38 11.18 -0.92 9.56
C VAL A 38 12.61 -1.08 9.05
N SER A 39 13.56 -0.30 9.61
CA SER A 39 14.99 -0.35 9.31
C SER A 39 15.65 -1.71 9.61
N ARG A 40 15.03 -2.54 10.46
CA ARG A 40 15.46 -3.93 10.71
C ARG A 40 15.37 -4.80 9.44
N PHE A 41 14.35 -4.57 8.62
CA PHE A 41 14.05 -5.32 7.40
C PHE A 41 14.52 -4.62 6.14
N LEU A 42 14.48 -3.29 6.17
CA LEU A 42 14.86 -2.40 5.07
C LEU A 42 15.84 -1.32 5.61
N PRO A 43 17.13 -1.64 5.68
CA PRO A 43 18.14 -0.75 6.30
C PRO A 43 18.19 0.66 5.69
N GLN A 44 17.77 0.81 4.43
CA GLN A 44 17.70 2.10 3.74
C GLN A 44 16.75 3.10 4.41
N ILE A 45 15.74 2.60 5.16
CA ILE A 45 14.72 3.42 5.85
C ILE A 45 15.18 3.87 7.25
N LYS A 46 16.46 3.78 7.55
CA LYS A 46 17.03 4.25 8.82
C LYS A 46 17.37 5.73 8.78
N GLY A 47 17.09 6.45 9.89
CA GLY A 47 17.57 7.80 10.09
C GLY A 47 16.97 8.83 9.13
N LEU A 48 15.72 8.69 8.78
CA LEU A 48 15.01 9.60 7.88
C LEU A 48 14.92 11.02 8.45
N GLN A 49 14.75 11.99 7.56
CA GLN A 49 14.48 13.38 7.90
C GLN A 49 12.97 13.66 7.86
N VAL A 50 12.55 14.63 8.65
CA VAL A 50 11.17 15.14 8.68
C VAL A 50 11.20 16.60 8.23
N SER A 51 10.31 16.97 7.32
CA SER A 51 10.11 18.36 6.90
C SER A 51 9.08 19.04 7.78
N VAL A 52 9.55 19.85 8.73
CA VAL A 52 8.71 20.55 9.71
C VAL A 52 8.36 21.96 9.20
N ALA A 53 7.07 22.25 9.08
CA ALA A 53 6.60 23.59 8.75
C ALA A 53 6.83 24.54 9.92
N GLN A 54 7.44 25.69 9.65
CA GLN A 54 7.61 26.79 10.59
C GLN A 54 6.82 28.00 10.09
N ARG A 55 5.90 28.50 10.90
CA ARG A 55 5.18 29.75 10.63
C ARG A 55 5.92 30.88 11.33
N ASP A 56 6.12 31.98 10.62
CA ASP A 56 6.60 33.20 11.24
C ASP A 56 5.54 33.74 12.22
N ALA A 57 5.97 34.17 13.41
CA ALA A 57 5.11 34.76 14.41
C ALA A 57 4.38 36.04 13.91
N SER A 58 4.91 36.70 12.88
CA SER A 58 4.34 37.88 12.23
C SER A 58 3.28 37.57 11.18
N GLY A 59 2.91 36.28 10.96
CA GLY A 59 1.95 35.89 9.93
C GLY A 59 2.55 35.81 8.52
N GLY A 60 3.87 35.79 8.38
CA GLY A 60 4.59 35.67 7.12
C GLY A 60 4.49 34.29 6.46
N ALA A 61 5.23 34.08 5.39
CA ALA A 61 5.24 32.84 4.64
C ALA A 61 5.68 31.64 5.47
N THR A 62 5.03 30.48 5.29
CA THR A 62 5.45 29.23 5.89
C THR A 62 6.81 28.82 5.31
N THR A 63 7.78 28.60 6.16
CA THR A 63 9.08 28.01 5.83
C THR A 63 9.14 26.56 6.30
N PHE A 64 10.12 25.81 5.81
CA PHE A 64 10.26 24.39 6.15
C PHE A 64 11.70 24.12 6.62
N LYS A 65 11.83 23.39 7.73
CA LYS A 65 13.12 22.98 8.27
C LYS A 65 13.20 21.45 8.27
N MET A 66 14.34 20.93 7.78
CA MET A 66 14.65 19.51 7.90
C MET A 66 15.16 19.21 9.30
N MET A 67 14.58 18.22 9.94
CA MET A 67 14.96 17.72 11.26
C MET A 67 15.09 16.20 11.21
N PRO A 68 15.98 15.60 11.99
CA PRO A 68 16.01 14.14 12.13
C PRO A 68 14.65 13.61 12.63
N ALA A 69 14.27 12.42 12.17
CA ALA A 69 13.18 11.69 12.80
C ALA A 69 13.56 11.36 14.25
N GLU A 70 12.66 11.59 15.20
CA GLU A 70 12.88 11.34 16.63
C GLU A 70 13.02 9.85 16.95
N ARG A 71 12.45 8.99 16.11
CA ARG A 71 12.60 7.55 16.14
C ARG A 71 12.44 6.94 14.75
N ASP A 72 12.83 5.70 14.60
CA ASP A 72 12.55 4.95 13.39
C ASP A 72 11.03 4.67 13.23
N ILE A 73 10.59 4.55 11.99
CA ILE A 73 9.25 4.09 11.65
C ILE A 73 9.10 2.63 12.12
N THR A 74 8.00 2.29 12.77
CA THR A 74 7.67 0.92 13.15
C THR A 74 6.71 0.26 12.17
N VAL A 75 6.60 -1.08 12.22
CA VAL A 75 5.60 -1.84 11.46
C VAL A 75 4.18 -1.34 11.79
N LEU A 76 3.89 -1.04 13.06
CA LEU A 76 2.61 -0.49 13.49
C LEU A 76 2.32 0.87 12.84
N ASP A 77 3.33 1.73 12.72
CA ASP A 77 3.15 3.03 12.05
C ASP A 77 2.73 2.87 10.59
N LEU A 78 3.28 1.87 9.88
CA LEU A 78 2.88 1.57 8.51
C LEU A 78 1.42 1.11 8.44
N MET A 79 1.01 0.22 9.33
CA MET A 79 -0.36 -0.31 9.38
C MET A 79 -1.40 0.76 9.71
N ARG A 80 -1.03 1.74 10.52
CA ARG A 80 -1.92 2.80 11.02
C ARG A 80 -1.84 4.11 10.22
N HIS A 81 -0.99 4.18 9.20
CA HIS A 81 -0.69 5.43 8.49
C HIS A 81 -0.19 6.55 9.42
N THR A 82 0.63 6.20 10.41
CA THR A 82 1.28 7.17 11.32
C THR A 82 2.80 7.26 11.10
N SER A 83 3.28 6.75 9.98
CA SER A 83 4.71 6.73 9.63
C SER A 83 5.28 8.10 9.22
N GLY A 84 4.44 9.06 8.87
CA GLY A 84 4.83 10.33 8.24
C GLY A 84 5.03 10.23 6.73
N ILE A 85 4.85 9.04 6.13
CA ILE A 85 4.86 8.83 4.67
C ILE A 85 3.51 9.26 4.10
N THR A 86 3.52 10.10 3.06
CA THR A 86 2.33 10.67 2.42
C THR A 86 2.17 10.21 0.97
N TYR A 87 1.20 10.76 0.27
CA TYR A 87 1.17 10.88 -1.20
C TYR A 87 1.72 12.26 -1.58
N GLY A 88 2.89 12.29 -2.25
CA GLY A 88 3.63 13.52 -2.52
C GLY A 88 2.82 14.60 -3.22
N GLU A 89 2.03 14.23 -4.23
CA GLU A 89 1.17 15.14 -5.01
C GLU A 89 0.08 15.84 -4.18
N ARG A 90 -0.31 15.27 -3.04
CA ARG A 90 -1.31 15.81 -2.12
C ARG A 90 -0.69 16.56 -0.95
N SER A 91 0.63 16.53 -0.82
CA SER A 91 1.32 17.17 0.31
C SER A 91 1.35 18.69 0.16
N PRO A 92 0.86 19.44 1.16
CA PRO A 92 1.04 20.88 1.21
C PRO A 92 2.48 21.29 1.58
N ASN A 93 3.30 20.33 1.98
CA ASN A 93 4.70 20.49 2.35
C ASN A 93 5.56 20.46 1.08
N LYS A 94 5.97 21.63 0.60
CA LYS A 94 6.74 21.78 -0.66
C LYS A 94 7.99 20.90 -0.73
N PRO A 95 8.88 20.85 0.28
CA PRO A 95 10.03 19.95 0.25
C PRO A 95 9.67 18.47 0.09
N VAL A 96 8.59 18.01 0.74
CA VAL A 96 8.09 16.64 0.59
C VAL A 96 7.59 16.43 -0.83
N HIS A 97 6.74 17.32 -1.33
CA HIS A 97 6.19 17.26 -2.69
C HIS A 97 7.30 17.14 -3.74
N GLU A 98 8.28 18.05 -3.71
CA GLU A 98 9.40 18.06 -4.66
C GLU A 98 10.27 16.80 -4.55
N ALA A 99 10.55 16.32 -3.33
CA ALA A 99 11.34 15.12 -3.14
C ALA A 99 10.63 13.89 -3.71
N TYR A 100 9.31 13.75 -3.50
CA TYR A 100 8.53 12.65 -4.06
C TYR A 100 8.50 12.70 -5.59
N LYS A 101 8.35 13.89 -6.16
CA LYS A 101 8.43 14.10 -7.60
C LYS A 101 9.76 13.66 -8.20
N VAL A 102 10.88 14.16 -7.65
CA VAL A 102 12.22 13.85 -8.11
C VAL A 102 12.52 12.33 -7.98
N ASN A 103 12.00 11.68 -6.95
CA ASN A 103 12.22 10.26 -6.68
C ASN A 103 11.16 9.34 -7.31
N GLY A 104 10.24 9.88 -8.14
CA GLY A 104 9.23 9.09 -8.86
C GLY A 104 8.11 8.50 -8.01
N LEU A 105 7.86 9.09 -6.83
CA LEU A 105 6.86 8.60 -5.86
C LEU A 105 5.49 9.30 -5.98
N GLU A 106 5.29 10.16 -6.98
CA GLU A 106 4.05 10.96 -7.12
C GLU A 106 2.84 10.12 -7.46
N LEU A 107 3.00 9.21 -8.39
CA LEU A 107 1.98 8.23 -8.73
C LEU A 107 2.28 6.96 -7.94
N ALA A 108 1.24 6.23 -7.57
CA ALA A 108 1.42 4.92 -6.96
C ALA A 108 2.57 4.16 -7.66
N PRO A 109 3.42 3.43 -6.93
CA PRO A 109 4.74 2.97 -7.39
C PRO A 109 4.70 1.89 -8.48
N PHE A 110 3.65 1.82 -9.30
CA PHE A 110 3.40 0.78 -10.29
C PHE A 110 4.47 0.66 -11.37
N ARG A 111 5.25 1.74 -11.59
CA ARG A 111 6.32 1.77 -12.61
C ARG A 111 7.72 1.59 -12.04
N LEU A 112 7.83 1.57 -10.71
CA LEU A 112 9.11 1.39 -10.02
C LEU A 112 9.33 -0.10 -9.72
N THR A 113 10.59 -0.50 -9.59
CA THR A 113 10.92 -1.74 -8.88
C THR A 113 10.82 -1.51 -7.37
N ARG A 114 10.70 -2.58 -6.58
CA ARG A 114 10.74 -2.49 -5.12
C ARG A 114 11.95 -1.70 -4.62
N GLN A 115 13.13 -1.98 -5.20
CA GLN A 115 14.36 -1.31 -4.82
C GLN A 115 14.26 0.20 -5.07
N GLN A 116 13.86 0.62 -6.27
CA GLN A 116 13.68 2.03 -6.62
C GLN A 116 12.67 2.72 -5.70
N PHE A 117 11.57 2.04 -5.35
CA PHE A 117 10.56 2.57 -4.43
C PHE A 117 11.14 2.82 -3.03
N VAL A 118 11.83 1.82 -2.44
CA VAL A 118 12.43 1.92 -1.11
C VAL A 118 13.53 2.99 -1.09
N GLU A 119 14.40 3.02 -2.11
CA GLU A 119 15.45 4.04 -2.24
C GLU A 119 14.87 5.45 -2.43
N GLY A 120 13.77 5.57 -3.17
CA GLY A 120 13.06 6.84 -3.34
C GLY A 120 12.52 7.37 -2.01
N LEU A 121 11.88 6.50 -1.21
CA LEU A 121 11.42 6.86 0.14
C LEU A 121 12.59 7.24 1.06
N ALA A 122 13.69 6.49 1.01
CA ALA A 122 14.88 6.77 1.83
C ALA A 122 15.52 8.15 1.55
N LYS A 123 15.33 8.68 0.35
CA LYS A 123 15.81 10.00 -0.09
C LYS A 123 14.77 11.11 0.12
N SER A 124 13.58 10.79 0.54
CA SER A 124 12.47 11.73 0.69
C SER A 124 12.19 12.00 2.17
N PRO A 125 11.93 13.26 2.57
CA PRO A 125 11.59 13.55 3.95
C PRO A 125 10.18 13.07 4.28
N LEU A 126 9.97 12.75 5.55
CA LEU A 126 8.66 12.50 6.11
C LEU A 126 7.89 13.81 6.29
N MET A 127 6.57 13.76 6.20
CA MET A 127 5.70 14.90 6.43
C MET A 127 5.45 15.20 7.91
N ALA A 128 5.59 14.19 8.78
CA ALA A 128 5.41 14.30 10.22
C ALA A 128 6.33 13.33 10.95
N GLN A 129 6.57 13.57 12.24
CA GLN A 129 7.31 12.65 13.10
C GLN A 129 6.56 11.31 13.19
N PRO A 130 7.28 10.16 13.08
CA PRO A 130 6.65 8.85 13.17
C PRO A 130 5.84 8.69 14.46
N GLY A 131 4.59 8.24 14.32
CA GLY A 131 3.65 8.00 15.41
C GLY A 131 2.83 9.20 15.86
N THR A 132 3.06 10.40 15.33
CA THR A 132 2.40 11.61 15.85
C THR A 132 1.11 11.99 15.11
N THR A 133 1.03 11.71 13.82
CA THR A 133 -0.07 12.18 12.98
C THR A 133 -0.50 11.09 12.00
N PHE A 134 -1.81 10.94 11.81
CA PHE A 134 -2.35 10.13 10.72
C PHE A 134 -2.12 10.85 9.39
N GLU A 135 -1.35 10.20 8.50
CA GLU A 135 -1.07 10.70 7.16
C GLU A 135 -1.25 9.58 6.14
N TYR A 136 -2.35 9.66 5.41
CA TYR A 136 -2.68 8.64 4.42
C TYR A 136 -1.76 8.72 3.20
N GLY A 137 -1.05 7.63 2.90
CA GLY A 137 -0.06 7.62 1.82
C GLY A 137 0.48 6.23 1.49
N LEU A 138 1.75 6.18 1.13
CA LEU A 138 2.46 4.98 0.65
C LEU A 138 2.91 4.02 1.77
N SER A 139 2.42 4.18 3.00
CA SER A 139 2.80 3.35 4.15
C SER A 139 2.58 1.85 3.89
N THR A 140 1.45 1.48 3.29
CA THR A 140 1.13 0.06 3.05
C THR A 140 1.91 -0.51 1.86
N ASP A 141 2.35 0.33 0.93
CA ASP A 141 3.32 -0.09 -0.11
C ASP A 141 4.66 -0.47 0.53
N LEU A 142 5.13 0.33 1.51
CA LEU A 142 6.34 0.02 2.27
C LEU A 142 6.15 -1.22 3.17
N LEU A 143 4.95 -1.43 3.73
CA LEU A 143 4.61 -2.66 4.45
C LEU A 143 4.71 -3.90 3.54
N GLY A 144 4.27 -3.77 2.28
CA GLY A 144 4.47 -4.80 1.26
C GLY A 144 5.94 -5.14 1.05
N ALA A 145 6.81 -4.12 0.96
CA ALA A 145 8.26 -4.33 0.86
C ALA A 145 8.86 -5.00 2.11
N VAL A 146 8.33 -4.71 3.31
CA VAL A 146 8.70 -5.42 4.56
C VAL A 146 8.30 -6.89 4.49
N ILE A 147 7.07 -7.20 4.05
CA ILE A 147 6.61 -8.58 3.86
C ILE A 147 7.54 -9.34 2.92
N GLU A 148 7.93 -8.72 1.80
CA GLU A 148 8.88 -9.32 0.85
C GLU A 148 10.26 -9.56 1.48
N ALA A 149 10.77 -8.61 2.27
CA ALA A 149 12.05 -8.76 2.95
C ALA A 149 12.03 -9.90 3.97
N VAL A 150 10.93 -10.06 4.71
CA VAL A 150 10.76 -11.10 5.74
C VAL A 150 10.55 -12.48 5.15
N THR A 151 9.81 -12.57 4.03
CA THR A 151 9.45 -13.87 3.43
C THR A 151 10.43 -14.33 2.35
N GLY A 152 11.24 -13.44 1.80
CA GLY A 152 12.06 -13.69 0.62
C GLY A 152 11.26 -13.91 -0.67
N GLN A 153 9.96 -13.63 -0.66
CA GLN A 153 9.03 -13.82 -1.77
C GLN A 153 8.49 -12.47 -2.27
N ARG A 154 7.99 -12.41 -3.51
CA ARG A 154 7.17 -11.28 -3.94
C ARG A 154 5.92 -11.15 -3.07
N LEU A 155 5.41 -9.94 -2.91
CA LEU A 155 4.20 -9.69 -2.12
C LEU A 155 3.02 -10.52 -2.63
N SER A 156 2.83 -10.62 -3.94
CA SER A 156 1.81 -11.48 -4.57
C SER A 156 1.91 -12.95 -4.14
N ALA A 157 3.11 -13.51 -4.12
CA ALA A 157 3.33 -14.90 -3.71
C ALA A 157 3.07 -15.10 -2.21
N ALA A 158 3.52 -14.18 -1.36
CA ALA A 158 3.27 -14.22 0.07
C ALA A 158 1.76 -14.12 0.39
N MET A 159 1.04 -13.22 -0.28
CA MET A 159 -0.41 -13.08 -0.14
C MET A 159 -1.17 -14.29 -0.69
N GLN A 160 -0.72 -14.84 -1.83
CA GLN A 160 -1.29 -16.07 -2.40
C GLN A 160 -1.20 -17.22 -1.41
N GLN A 161 -0.04 -17.45 -0.84
CA GLN A 161 0.20 -18.56 0.09
C GLN A 161 -0.58 -18.40 1.40
N ARG A 162 -0.59 -17.17 1.96
CA ARG A 162 -1.04 -16.92 3.33
C ARG A 162 -2.51 -16.55 3.44
N LEU A 163 -3.08 -15.97 2.38
CA LEU A 163 -4.40 -15.39 2.40
C LEU A 163 -5.29 -15.94 1.27
N TRP A 164 -4.87 -15.78 0.01
CA TRP A 164 -5.77 -16.03 -1.11
C TRP A 164 -6.05 -17.52 -1.32
N THR A 165 -5.03 -18.38 -1.29
CA THR A 165 -5.22 -19.83 -1.43
C THR A 165 -6.04 -20.42 -0.27
N PRO A 166 -5.74 -20.16 1.01
CA PRO A 166 -6.56 -20.64 2.13
C PRO A 166 -8.01 -20.19 2.04
N LEU A 167 -8.26 -18.96 1.57
CA LEU A 167 -9.59 -18.42 1.41
C LEU A 167 -10.26 -18.75 0.07
N LYS A 168 -9.58 -19.51 -0.82
CA LYS A 168 -10.07 -19.83 -2.17
C LYS A 168 -10.42 -18.59 -3.00
N MET A 169 -9.63 -17.54 -2.89
CA MET A 169 -9.75 -16.28 -3.64
C MET A 169 -9.01 -16.43 -4.98
N THR A 170 -9.61 -17.17 -5.91
CA THR A 170 -8.94 -17.64 -7.13
C THR A 170 -8.75 -16.57 -8.21
N ASP A 171 -9.48 -15.49 -8.13
CA ASP A 171 -9.45 -14.38 -9.09
C ASP A 171 -8.72 -13.13 -8.56
N THR A 172 -8.21 -13.22 -7.32
CA THR A 172 -7.45 -12.13 -6.71
C THR A 172 -5.97 -12.21 -7.09
N ALA A 173 -5.41 -11.10 -7.57
CA ALA A 173 -4.04 -11.02 -8.06
C ALA A 173 -3.56 -9.57 -8.12
N PHE A 174 -2.30 -9.33 -8.54
CA PHE A 174 -1.79 -7.98 -8.86
C PHE A 174 -1.83 -7.66 -10.36
N TRP A 175 -2.28 -8.58 -11.18
CA TRP A 175 -2.48 -8.39 -12.62
C TRP A 175 -3.46 -9.43 -13.17
N VAL A 176 -3.94 -9.21 -14.39
CA VAL A 176 -4.93 -10.06 -15.04
C VAL A 176 -4.30 -10.68 -16.28
N ASP A 177 -4.12 -12.01 -16.28
CA ASP A 177 -3.61 -12.74 -17.41
C ASP A 177 -4.56 -12.71 -18.63
N ALA A 178 -4.07 -13.15 -19.78
CA ALA A 178 -4.79 -13.08 -21.05
C ALA A 178 -6.16 -13.80 -20.99
N SER A 179 -6.26 -14.92 -20.27
CA SER A 179 -7.49 -15.73 -20.19
C SER A 179 -8.63 -15.03 -19.43
N ARG A 180 -8.28 -14.15 -18.48
CA ARG A 180 -9.24 -13.45 -17.60
C ARG A 180 -9.51 -11.99 -18.03
N ARG A 181 -8.80 -11.45 -19.05
CA ARG A 181 -8.93 -10.04 -19.48
C ARG A 181 -10.36 -9.64 -19.87
N SER A 182 -11.12 -10.55 -20.44
CA SER A 182 -12.52 -10.29 -20.84
C SER A 182 -13.46 -10.06 -19.64
N ARG A 183 -13.01 -10.40 -18.44
CA ARG A 183 -13.73 -10.21 -17.17
C ARG A 183 -13.34 -8.93 -16.44
N LEU A 184 -12.24 -8.26 -16.84
CA LEU A 184 -11.78 -7.02 -16.22
C LEU A 184 -12.77 -5.89 -16.51
N ALA A 185 -13.37 -5.35 -15.44
CA ALA A 185 -14.25 -4.20 -15.54
C ALA A 185 -13.48 -2.98 -16.03
N GLN A 186 -14.04 -2.32 -17.03
CA GLN A 186 -13.50 -1.08 -17.57
C GLN A 186 -14.43 0.08 -17.20
N PRO A 187 -13.90 1.25 -16.88
CA PRO A 187 -14.71 2.45 -16.71
C PRO A 187 -15.35 2.85 -18.04
N PHE A 188 -16.33 3.73 -17.99
CA PHE A 188 -16.81 4.38 -19.21
C PHE A 188 -15.68 5.16 -19.88
N ALA A 189 -15.76 5.34 -21.19
CA ALA A 189 -14.75 6.08 -21.95
C ALA A 189 -14.65 7.55 -21.53
N SER A 190 -15.76 8.09 -21.03
CA SER A 190 -15.85 9.43 -20.42
C SER A 190 -16.97 9.44 -19.39
N ASP A 191 -16.89 10.37 -18.43
CA ASP A 191 -17.97 10.63 -17.49
C ASP A 191 -19.15 11.24 -18.26
N PRO A 192 -20.36 10.68 -18.17
CA PRO A 192 -21.52 11.19 -18.89
C PRO A 192 -21.98 12.58 -18.39
N SER A 193 -21.56 13.03 -17.21
CA SER A 193 -21.96 14.31 -16.63
C SER A 193 -21.10 15.49 -17.10
N ASP A 194 -19.79 15.28 -17.31
CA ASP A 194 -18.85 16.36 -17.65
C ASP A 194 -17.91 16.05 -18.84
N GLY A 195 -17.97 14.82 -19.38
CA GLY A 195 -17.14 14.37 -20.50
C GLY A 195 -15.69 14.06 -20.10
N SER A 196 -15.33 14.14 -18.82
CA SER A 196 -13.98 13.86 -18.36
C SER A 196 -13.59 12.40 -18.59
N LYS A 197 -12.30 12.17 -18.87
CA LYS A 197 -11.77 10.80 -18.99
C LYS A 197 -11.45 10.26 -17.60
N PRO A 198 -11.70 8.96 -17.35
CA PRO A 198 -11.36 8.34 -16.08
C PRO A 198 -9.85 8.33 -15.88
N ASP A 199 -9.41 8.80 -14.72
CA ASP A 199 -8.03 8.62 -14.26
C ASP A 199 -7.92 7.26 -13.56
N LEU A 200 -7.15 6.34 -14.14
CA LEU A 200 -6.90 5.03 -13.56
C LEU A 200 -5.68 5.01 -12.64
N HIS A 201 -5.08 6.17 -12.37
CA HIS A 201 -3.93 6.33 -11.46
C HIS A 201 -2.80 5.31 -11.73
N GLY A 202 -2.51 5.06 -13.02
CA GLY A 202 -1.47 4.12 -13.44
C GLY A 202 -1.88 2.63 -13.45
N LEU A 203 -3.12 2.30 -13.10
CA LEU A 203 -3.68 0.94 -13.17
C LEU A 203 -4.35 0.63 -14.53
N ASP A 204 -4.00 1.34 -15.57
CA ASP A 204 -4.44 1.08 -16.95
C ASP A 204 -3.80 -0.20 -17.53
N THR A 205 -2.59 -0.55 -17.07
CA THR A 205 -1.75 -1.64 -17.61
C THR A 205 -1.80 -2.95 -16.82
N LEU A 206 -2.86 -3.21 -16.05
CA LEU A 206 -3.01 -4.43 -15.23
C LEU A 206 -3.03 -5.76 -16.02
N THR A 207 -2.74 -5.72 -17.31
CA THR A 207 -2.71 -6.91 -18.19
C THR A 207 -1.30 -7.49 -18.37
N ALA A 208 -0.32 -6.96 -17.64
CA ALA A 208 1.03 -7.48 -17.55
C ALA A 208 1.47 -7.55 -16.09
N GLU A 209 2.39 -8.44 -15.79
CA GLU A 209 2.96 -8.55 -14.43
C GLU A 209 3.70 -7.24 -14.08
N PRO A 210 3.37 -6.59 -12.97
CA PRO A 210 3.99 -5.33 -12.58
C PRO A 210 5.43 -5.56 -12.11
N ALA A 211 6.29 -4.54 -12.24
CA ALA A 211 7.65 -4.58 -11.69
C ALA A 211 7.65 -4.58 -10.15
N PHE A 212 6.60 -4.05 -9.53
CA PHE A 212 6.40 -3.95 -8.09
C PHE A 212 4.92 -4.22 -7.76
N ASP A 213 4.69 -5.10 -6.80
CA ASP A 213 3.36 -5.38 -6.27
C ASP A 213 2.97 -4.28 -5.27
N SER A 214 2.26 -3.25 -5.71
CA SER A 214 1.86 -2.14 -4.83
C SER A 214 0.91 -2.62 -3.74
N GLY A 215 1.38 -2.66 -2.51
CA GLY A 215 0.56 -3.02 -1.35
C GLY A 215 -0.51 -1.98 -1.02
N GLY A 216 -0.37 -0.77 -1.54
CA GLY A 216 -1.33 0.31 -1.32
C GLY A 216 -2.54 0.27 -2.24
N ALA A 217 -2.41 -0.27 -3.49
CA ALA A 217 -3.50 -0.15 -4.47
C ALA A 217 -3.48 -1.16 -5.61
N GLY A 218 -2.46 -2.02 -5.72
CA GLY A 218 -2.15 -2.76 -6.95
C GLY A 218 -3.00 -3.99 -7.23
N SER A 219 -3.84 -4.47 -6.30
CA SER A 219 -4.56 -5.72 -6.52
C SER A 219 -5.83 -5.55 -7.38
N VAL A 220 -6.20 -6.67 -7.99
CA VAL A 220 -7.51 -6.90 -8.62
C VAL A 220 -8.22 -8.02 -7.87
N SER A 221 -9.55 -8.02 -7.88
CA SER A 221 -10.35 -9.07 -7.25
C SER A 221 -11.77 -9.09 -7.83
N THR A 222 -12.55 -10.09 -7.44
CA THR A 222 -13.98 -10.16 -7.69
C THR A 222 -14.78 -9.90 -6.41
N LEU A 223 -16.07 -9.63 -6.56
CA LEU A 223 -16.99 -9.54 -5.42
C LEU A 223 -16.95 -10.80 -4.55
N ASN A 224 -16.97 -11.98 -5.19
CA ASN A 224 -16.97 -13.25 -4.47
C ASN A 224 -15.70 -13.45 -3.64
N ASP A 225 -14.53 -13.18 -4.22
CA ASP A 225 -13.26 -13.35 -3.52
C ASP A 225 -13.14 -12.38 -2.34
N TYR A 226 -13.47 -11.11 -2.56
CA TYR A 226 -13.37 -10.13 -1.49
C TYR A 226 -14.39 -10.36 -0.38
N LEU A 227 -15.57 -10.87 -0.71
CA LEU A 227 -16.56 -11.31 0.29
C LEU A 227 -16.00 -12.43 1.18
N ARG A 228 -15.25 -13.39 0.62
CA ARG A 228 -14.59 -14.44 1.41
C ARG A 228 -13.57 -13.87 2.40
N PHE A 229 -12.78 -12.89 1.97
CA PHE A 229 -11.86 -12.18 2.85
C PHE A 229 -12.59 -11.45 3.99
N THR A 230 -13.62 -10.68 3.68
CA THR A 230 -14.39 -9.94 4.71
C THR A 230 -15.16 -10.86 5.63
N GLN A 231 -15.69 -11.98 5.13
CA GLN A 231 -16.36 -12.99 5.95
C GLN A 231 -15.37 -13.69 6.90
N MET A 232 -14.15 -13.96 6.46
CA MET A 232 -13.10 -14.48 7.33
C MET A 232 -12.82 -13.53 8.49
N LEU A 233 -12.70 -12.23 8.23
CA LEU A 233 -12.52 -11.21 9.28
C LEU A 233 -13.71 -11.18 10.25
N LEU A 234 -14.95 -11.15 9.72
CA LEU A 234 -16.16 -11.14 10.51
C LEU A 234 -16.27 -12.36 11.45
N ASN A 235 -15.77 -13.50 11.00
CA ASN A 235 -15.75 -14.75 11.77
C ASN A 235 -14.54 -14.86 12.72
N GLY A 236 -13.82 -13.78 12.98
CA GLY A 236 -12.64 -13.77 13.86
C GLY A 236 -11.49 -14.61 13.32
N GLY A 237 -11.18 -14.43 12.05
CA GLY A 237 -10.03 -15.02 11.37
C GLY A 237 -10.22 -16.41 10.78
N THR A 238 -11.46 -16.91 10.64
CA THR A 238 -11.75 -18.26 10.14
C THR A 238 -12.81 -18.26 9.04
N LEU A 239 -12.62 -19.06 8.00
CA LEU A 239 -13.60 -19.31 6.96
C LEU A 239 -13.54 -20.77 6.48
N ASP A 240 -14.70 -21.43 6.29
CA ASP A 240 -14.81 -22.83 5.82
C ASP A 240 -13.92 -23.83 6.62
N GLY A 241 -13.79 -23.60 7.94
CA GLY A 241 -12.94 -24.41 8.82
C GLY A 241 -11.45 -24.09 8.74
N VAL A 242 -11.01 -23.20 7.85
CA VAL A 242 -9.62 -22.76 7.73
C VAL A 242 -9.40 -21.51 8.56
N ARG A 243 -8.43 -21.55 9.49
CA ARG A 243 -8.01 -20.39 10.25
C ARG A 243 -6.85 -19.69 9.56
N VAL A 244 -7.02 -18.41 9.25
CA VAL A 244 -6.01 -17.53 8.66
C VAL A 244 -5.38 -16.62 9.71
N LEU A 245 -6.21 -16.09 10.61
CA LEU A 245 -5.78 -15.20 11.70
C LEU A 245 -6.37 -15.68 13.03
N SER A 246 -5.72 -15.36 14.13
CA SER A 246 -6.27 -15.55 15.45
C SER A 246 -7.33 -14.48 15.75
N ARG A 247 -8.16 -14.68 16.77
CA ARG A 247 -9.19 -13.70 17.16
C ARG A 247 -8.61 -12.35 17.61
N PRO A 248 -7.46 -12.30 18.32
CA PRO A 248 -6.88 -11.04 18.77
C PRO A 248 -6.22 -10.21 17.66
N SER A 249 -5.89 -10.84 16.52
CA SER A 249 -5.30 -10.16 15.37
C SER A 249 -6.35 -9.47 14.54
#